data_b57b8402ac33d3ba09b2415da11e8d3d
#
_entry.id   b57b8402ac33d3ba09b2415da11e8d3d
#
_cell.length_a   1.000
_cell.length_b   1.000
_cell.length_c   1.000
_cell.angle_alpha   90.00
_cell.angle_beta   90.00
_cell.angle_gamma   90.00
#
_symmetry.space_group_name_H-M   'P 1'
#
loop_
_entity.id
_entity.type
_entity.pdbx_description
1 polymer ?
#
loop_
_entity_poly.entity_id
_entity_poly.type
_entity_poly.pdbx_seq_one_letter_code
_entity_poly.pdbx_strand_id
1 'polypeptide(L)'
;MTADELNFDLYTKMEREMIDFAAWLQSQSPDEVMRHSYEYVVKADILSTLEDLNLPEKQTRALLMCETPLEEIYRVHNRDWASAKQRIEETIQNYAGALVERNAENLSVAVYPHSEMYAEEFGEWEMYQLSTHLNTQCKEAIDDAVRRYFSFNTLDPEALHLVAEQFGVPRVRFVLANTVLAMQGDNRIAAEHKAWARSVPIFADVDSEGCNNRNAYVVKNHPQVINALVKALHQEYPLSNEQQKKSVREKLKVKPKKIRRIVRRISEKDQER
;
A
#
# COMPACT_ATOMS: atom_id res chain seq x y z
N MET A 1 -1.06 12.51 -14.62
CA MET A 1 -2.50 12.87 -14.61
C MET A 1 -2.66 14.32 -14.22
N THR A 2 -3.51 15.04 -14.92
CA THR A 2 -3.90 16.42 -14.54
C THR A 2 -4.92 16.38 -13.39
N ALA A 3 -5.15 17.53 -12.74
CA ALA A 3 -6.18 17.63 -11.70
C ALA A 3 -7.58 17.26 -12.23
N ASP A 4 -7.86 17.64 -13.48
CA ASP A 4 -9.14 17.34 -14.12
C ASP A 4 -9.32 15.83 -14.38
N GLU A 5 -8.27 15.14 -14.83
CA GLU A 5 -8.30 13.68 -15.00
C GLU A 5 -8.54 12.96 -13.67
N LEU A 6 -7.90 13.42 -12.59
CA LEU A 6 -8.11 12.87 -11.25
C LEU A 6 -9.55 13.09 -10.74
N ASN A 7 -10.10 14.29 -10.93
CA ASN A 7 -11.50 14.58 -10.56
C ASN A 7 -12.48 13.74 -11.36
N PHE A 8 -12.20 13.51 -12.65
CA PHE A 8 -13.01 12.63 -13.50
C PHE A 8 -12.95 11.17 -13.01
N ASP A 9 -11.78 10.66 -12.66
CA ASP A 9 -11.62 9.30 -12.12
C ASP A 9 -12.35 9.13 -10.78
N LEU A 10 -12.30 10.15 -9.91
CA LEU A 10 -13.03 10.14 -8.66
C LEU A 10 -14.54 10.11 -8.90
N TYR A 11 -15.04 10.96 -9.80
CA TYR A 11 -16.44 10.96 -10.18
C TYR A 11 -16.87 9.58 -10.71
N THR A 12 -16.12 9.02 -11.63
CA THR A 12 -16.41 7.70 -12.22
C THR A 12 -16.43 6.59 -11.16
N LYS A 13 -15.55 6.66 -10.18
CA LYS A 13 -15.53 5.72 -9.05
C LYS A 13 -16.80 5.83 -8.21
N MET A 14 -17.17 7.04 -7.82
CA MET A 14 -18.35 7.28 -6.98
C MET A 14 -19.65 7.01 -7.76
N GLU A 15 -19.69 7.29 -9.06
CA GLU A 15 -20.81 6.94 -9.93
C GLU A 15 -21.04 5.41 -9.96
N ARG A 16 -19.96 4.63 -9.99
CA ARG A 16 -20.06 3.16 -9.93
C ARG A 16 -20.65 2.68 -8.60
N GLU A 17 -20.23 3.25 -7.47
CA GLU A 17 -20.83 2.97 -6.16
C GLU A 17 -22.34 3.28 -6.17
N MET A 18 -22.75 4.39 -6.81
CA MET A 18 -24.15 4.77 -6.93
C MET A 18 -24.95 3.79 -7.78
N ILE A 19 -24.38 3.32 -8.90
CA ILE A 19 -25.00 2.31 -9.78
C ILE A 19 -25.19 1.00 -9.01
N ASP A 20 -24.18 0.55 -8.29
CA ASP A 20 -24.23 -0.68 -7.49
C ASP A 20 -25.28 -0.57 -6.38
N PHE A 21 -25.36 0.56 -5.70
CA PHE A 21 -26.38 0.84 -4.69
C PHE A 21 -27.79 0.86 -5.30
N ALA A 22 -27.98 1.50 -6.45
CA ALA A 22 -29.25 1.52 -7.16
C ALA A 22 -29.70 0.12 -7.60
N ALA A 23 -28.77 -0.69 -8.11
CA ALA A 23 -29.02 -2.08 -8.48
C ALA A 23 -29.42 -2.93 -7.27
N TRP A 24 -28.74 -2.74 -6.14
CA TRP A 24 -29.12 -3.37 -4.88
C TRP A 24 -30.53 -2.97 -4.44
N LEU A 25 -30.86 -1.66 -4.45
CA LEU A 25 -32.22 -1.18 -4.12
C LEU A 25 -33.30 -1.82 -4.97
N GLN A 26 -33.06 -1.96 -6.28
CA GLN A 26 -34.01 -2.58 -7.19
C GLN A 26 -34.30 -4.06 -6.85
N SER A 27 -33.40 -4.72 -6.15
CA SER A 27 -33.56 -6.11 -5.70
C SER A 27 -34.30 -6.24 -4.36
N GLN A 28 -34.56 -5.10 -3.67
CA GLN A 28 -35.15 -5.10 -2.34
C GLN A 28 -36.68 -5.06 -2.36
N SER A 29 -37.31 -5.34 -1.22
CA SER A 29 -38.73 -5.15 -1.03
C SER A 29 -39.12 -3.66 -1.08
N PRO A 30 -40.37 -3.31 -1.44
CA PRO A 30 -40.83 -1.91 -1.44
C PRO A 30 -40.59 -1.21 -0.09
N ASP A 31 -40.75 -1.90 1.03
CA ASP A 31 -40.56 -1.34 2.36
C ASP A 31 -39.06 -1.01 2.61
N GLU A 32 -38.13 -1.85 2.15
CA GLU A 32 -36.69 -1.56 2.22
C GLU A 32 -36.29 -0.41 1.29
N VAL A 33 -36.86 -0.34 0.06
CA VAL A 33 -36.63 0.79 -0.85
C VAL A 33 -37.06 2.10 -0.20
N MET A 34 -38.18 2.13 0.51
CA MET A 34 -38.65 3.33 1.22
C MET A 34 -37.74 3.73 2.38
N ARG A 35 -37.18 2.77 3.12
CA ARG A 35 -36.19 3.04 4.18
C ARG A 35 -34.92 3.67 3.67
N HIS A 36 -34.46 3.28 2.50
CA HIS A 36 -33.22 3.75 1.88
C HIS A 36 -33.43 4.89 0.86
N SER A 37 -34.66 5.37 0.67
CA SER A 37 -34.96 6.43 -0.29
C SER A 37 -34.21 7.73 -0.01
N TYR A 38 -34.09 8.11 1.26
CA TYR A 38 -33.32 9.29 1.68
C TYR A 38 -31.81 9.12 1.38
N GLU A 39 -31.27 7.96 1.67
CA GLU A 39 -29.87 7.63 1.34
C GLU A 39 -29.60 7.75 -0.16
N TYR A 40 -30.50 7.24 -0.99
CA TYR A 40 -30.40 7.33 -2.44
C TYR A 40 -30.34 8.79 -2.92
N VAL A 41 -31.25 9.64 -2.41
CA VAL A 41 -31.30 11.07 -2.75
C VAL A 41 -30.02 11.77 -2.33
N VAL A 42 -29.55 11.57 -1.11
CA VAL A 42 -28.34 12.22 -0.61
C VAL A 42 -27.09 11.77 -1.39
N LYS A 43 -26.95 10.48 -1.69
CA LYS A 43 -25.86 9.98 -2.53
C LYS A 43 -25.87 10.57 -3.93
N ALA A 44 -27.05 10.73 -4.53
CA ALA A 44 -27.22 11.40 -5.83
C ALA A 44 -26.81 12.87 -5.75
N ASP A 45 -27.20 13.59 -4.68
CA ASP A 45 -26.81 14.98 -4.45
C ASP A 45 -25.30 15.14 -4.25
N ILE A 46 -24.66 14.22 -3.52
CA ILE A 46 -23.20 14.20 -3.35
C ILE A 46 -22.52 14.06 -4.72
N LEU A 47 -22.98 13.13 -5.54
CA LEU A 47 -22.41 12.89 -6.87
C LEU A 47 -22.59 14.11 -7.79
N SER A 48 -23.81 14.70 -7.82
CA SER A 48 -24.07 15.92 -8.57
C SER A 48 -23.25 17.12 -8.09
N THR A 49 -23.01 17.21 -6.78
CA THR A 49 -22.18 18.28 -6.21
C THR A 49 -20.71 18.11 -6.63
N LEU A 50 -20.23 16.86 -6.65
CA LEU A 50 -18.85 16.56 -7.05
C LEU A 50 -18.57 16.90 -8.51
N GLU A 51 -19.57 16.79 -9.40
CA GLU A 51 -19.44 17.14 -10.82
C GLU A 51 -19.06 18.63 -11.01
N ASP A 52 -19.59 19.51 -10.15
CA ASP A 52 -19.30 20.94 -10.16
C ASP A 52 -18.09 21.34 -9.28
N LEU A 53 -17.62 20.43 -8.42
CA LEU A 53 -16.62 20.69 -7.40
C LEU A 53 -15.22 20.30 -7.88
N ASN A 54 -14.38 21.26 -8.20
CA ASN A 54 -12.99 21.02 -8.53
C ASN A 54 -12.15 20.88 -7.24
N LEU A 55 -11.95 19.67 -6.77
CA LEU A 55 -11.11 19.39 -5.62
C LEU A 55 -9.62 19.59 -5.95
N PRO A 56 -8.81 20.10 -4.98
CA PRO A 56 -7.37 20.09 -5.10
C PRO A 56 -6.82 18.67 -5.28
N GLU A 57 -5.78 18.51 -6.08
CA GLU A 57 -5.17 17.23 -6.44
C GLU A 57 -4.94 16.29 -5.24
N LYS A 58 -4.40 16.82 -4.13
CA LYS A 58 -4.15 16.02 -2.90
C LYS A 58 -5.44 15.45 -2.29
N GLN A 59 -6.51 16.21 -2.30
CA GLN A 59 -7.81 15.78 -1.77
C GLN A 59 -8.44 14.73 -2.68
N THR A 60 -8.39 14.95 -4.00
CA THR A 60 -8.90 13.99 -4.99
C THR A 60 -8.17 12.66 -4.89
N ARG A 61 -6.83 12.68 -4.79
CA ARG A 61 -6.03 11.47 -4.58
C ARG A 61 -6.39 10.76 -3.28
N ALA A 62 -6.58 11.50 -2.19
CA ALA A 62 -6.97 10.90 -0.91
C ALA A 62 -8.34 10.19 -0.99
N LEU A 63 -9.32 10.78 -1.67
CA LEU A 63 -10.63 10.16 -1.89
C LEU A 63 -10.55 8.96 -2.84
N LEU A 64 -9.72 9.02 -3.89
CA LEU A 64 -9.49 7.88 -4.78
C LEU A 64 -8.93 6.66 -4.06
N MET A 65 -8.17 6.86 -2.98
CA MET A 65 -7.62 5.78 -2.16
C MET A 65 -8.63 5.19 -1.17
N CYS A 66 -9.70 5.91 -0.87
CA CYS A 66 -10.80 5.38 -0.06
C CYS A 66 -11.51 4.26 -0.83
N GLU A 67 -11.87 3.16 -0.20
CA GLU A 67 -12.54 2.03 -0.85
C GLU A 67 -13.90 2.42 -1.42
N THR A 68 -14.71 3.07 -0.59
CA THR A 68 -16.08 3.51 -0.91
C THR A 68 -16.28 4.99 -0.56
N PRO A 69 -15.69 5.93 -1.33
CA PRO A 69 -15.74 7.35 -0.99
C PRO A 69 -17.16 7.92 -0.92
N LEU A 70 -18.07 7.49 -1.79
CA LEU A 70 -19.47 7.94 -1.75
C LEU A 70 -20.16 7.52 -0.46
N GLU A 71 -20.02 6.27 -0.06
CA GLU A 71 -20.58 5.73 1.19
C GLU A 71 -20.02 6.44 2.42
N GLU A 72 -18.69 6.65 2.46
CA GLU A 72 -18.06 7.31 3.60
C GLU A 72 -18.48 8.78 3.75
N ILE A 73 -18.59 9.52 2.62
CA ILE A 73 -19.07 10.91 2.63
C ILE A 73 -20.53 10.95 3.07
N TYR A 74 -21.40 10.05 2.56
CA TYR A 74 -22.77 9.92 2.99
C TYR A 74 -22.87 9.67 4.50
N ARG A 75 -22.06 8.75 5.05
CA ARG A 75 -22.06 8.41 6.48
C ARG A 75 -21.67 9.60 7.34
N VAL A 76 -20.70 10.40 6.91
CA VAL A 76 -20.30 11.64 7.61
C VAL A 76 -21.39 12.69 7.53
N HIS A 77 -21.99 12.90 6.34
CA HIS A 77 -23.08 13.83 6.12
C HIS A 77 -24.31 13.51 6.99
N ASN A 78 -24.67 12.24 7.11
CA ASN A 78 -25.87 11.82 7.85
C ASN A 78 -25.77 12.02 9.37
N ARG A 79 -24.59 12.37 9.91
CA ARG A 79 -24.41 12.68 11.34
C ARG A 79 -24.87 14.10 11.70
N ASP A 80 -25.04 15.01 10.73
CA ASP A 80 -25.33 16.43 11.00
C ASP A 80 -26.45 16.98 10.11
N TRP A 81 -27.59 17.35 10.73
CA TRP A 81 -28.82 17.79 10.07
C TRP A 81 -28.84 19.30 9.79
N ALA A 82 -28.40 19.84 8.68
CA ALA A 82 -28.82 21.15 8.17
C ALA A 82 -28.36 21.51 6.75
N SER A 83 -29.08 22.40 6.07
CA SER A 83 -29.00 22.99 4.72
C SER A 83 -28.09 22.29 3.66
N ALA A 84 -28.72 21.64 2.66
CA ALA A 84 -28.17 20.53 1.92
C ALA A 84 -26.88 20.75 1.09
N LYS A 85 -26.79 21.71 0.18
CA LYS A 85 -25.68 21.77 -0.79
C LYS A 85 -24.34 22.23 -0.18
N GLN A 86 -24.32 23.31 0.58
CA GLN A 86 -23.12 23.88 1.17
C GLN A 86 -22.45 22.91 2.16
N ARG A 87 -23.27 22.12 2.89
CA ARG A 87 -22.74 21.10 3.81
C ARG A 87 -22.17 19.91 3.11
N ILE A 88 -22.72 19.51 1.98
CA ILE A 88 -22.16 18.42 1.16
C ILE A 88 -20.76 18.83 0.70
N GLU A 89 -20.58 20.05 0.19
CA GLU A 89 -19.27 20.59 -0.19
C GLU A 89 -18.29 20.62 0.98
N GLU A 90 -18.71 21.17 2.12
CA GLU A 90 -17.90 21.20 3.34
C GLU A 90 -17.55 19.79 3.82
N THR A 91 -18.50 18.85 3.74
CA THR A 91 -18.29 17.46 4.13
C THR A 91 -17.24 16.78 3.23
N ILE A 92 -17.36 16.97 1.91
CA ILE A 92 -16.38 16.45 0.94
C ILE A 92 -14.99 17.00 1.24
N GLN A 93 -14.87 18.33 1.39
CA GLN A 93 -13.59 18.99 1.64
C GLN A 93 -12.97 18.58 2.98
N ASN A 94 -13.78 18.54 4.05
CA ASN A 94 -13.33 18.17 5.39
C ASN A 94 -12.88 16.71 5.43
N TYR A 95 -13.63 15.80 4.82
CA TYR A 95 -13.26 14.39 4.77
C TYR A 95 -11.99 14.15 3.94
N ALA A 96 -11.89 14.78 2.77
CA ALA A 96 -10.70 14.72 1.96
C ALA A 96 -9.47 15.32 2.67
N GLY A 97 -9.65 16.43 3.40
CA GLY A 97 -8.62 17.02 4.25
C GLY A 97 -8.13 16.04 5.34
N ALA A 98 -9.07 15.42 6.07
CA ALA A 98 -8.76 14.43 7.11
C ALA A 98 -8.02 13.20 6.55
N LEU A 99 -8.33 12.77 5.32
CA LEU A 99 -7.59 11.70 4.64
C LEU A 99 -6.16 12.12 4.32
N VAL A 100 -5.94 13.36 3.87
CA VAL A 100 -4.59 13.89 3.62
C VAL A 100 -3.76 13.92 4.90
N GLU A 101 -4.34 14.38 6.02
CA GLU A 101 -3.67 14.40 7.33
C GLU A 101 -3.32 12.98 7.80
N ARG A 102 -4.27 12.05 7.73
CA ARG A 102 -4.04 10.64 8.07
C ARG A 102 -2.94 10.02 7.21
N ASN A 103 -2.92 10.30 5.90
CA ASN A 103 -1.87 9.82 5.02
C ASN A 103 -0.50 10.42 5.39
N ALA A 104 -0.46 11.69 5.79
CA ALA A 104 0.77 12.32 6.27
C ALA A 104 1.29 11.67 7.57
N GLU A 105 0.39 11.32 8.49
CA GLU A 105 0.73 10.55 9.70
C GLU A 105 1.30 9.18 9.34
N ASN A 106 0.64 8.43 8.45
CA ASN A 106 1.12 7.14 7.97
C ASN A 106 2.53 7.21 7.35
N LEU A 107 2.81 8.28 6.58
CA LEU A 107 4.12 8.52 5.98
C LEU A 107 5.20 8.80 7.03
N SER A 108 4.84 9.35 8.20
CA SER A 108 5.78 9.63 9.28
C SER A 108 6.28 8.36 9.99
N VAL A 109 5.52 7.27 9.88
CA VAL A 109 5.87 5.98 10.50
C VAL A 109 6.79 5.20 9.58
N ALA A 110 8.04 5.03 9.99
CA ALA A 110 9.01 4.23 9.25
C ALA A 110 8.62 2.74 9.25
N VAL A 111 9.11 1.99 8.24
CA VAL A 111 9.07 0.52 8.30
C VAL A 111 9.96 0.07 9.45
N TYR A 112 9.39 -0.72 10.37
CA TYR A 112 10.14 -1.24 11.53
C TYR A 112 11.22 -2.21 11.05
N PRO A 113 12.48 -2.01 11.49
CA PRO A 113 13.62 -2.70 10.87
C PRO A 113 13.99 -4.03 11.52
N HIS A 114 13.29 -4.46 12.57
CA HIS A 114 13.64 -5.65 13.34
C HIS A 114 12.48 -6.65 13.43
N SER A 115 12.75 -7.83 14.02
CA SER A 115 11.76 -8.88 14.23
C SER A 115 10.81 -8.55 15.38
N GLU A 116 9.70 -9.29 15.45
CA GLU A 116 8.74 -9.25 16.55
C GLU A 116 9.43 -9.52 17.91
N MET A 117 10.24 -10.56 17.96
CA MET A 117 10.96 -10.96 19.17
C MET A 117 11.93 -9.85 19.63
N TYR A 118 12.57 -9.14 18.71
CA TYR A 118 13.41 -7.99 19.05
C TYR A 118 12.58 -6.86 19.66
N ALA A 119 11.40 -6.57 19.08
CA ALA A 119 10.52 -5.53 19.58
C ALA A 119 10.03 -5.83 21.01
N GLU A 120 9.73 -7.09 21.33
CA GLU A 120 9.36 -7.53 22.67
C GLU A 120 10.53 -7.38 23.65
N GLU A 121 11.73 -7.83 23.27
CA GLU A 121 12.92 -7.79 24.12
C GLU A 121 13.35 -6.35 24.46
N PHE A 122 13.24 -5.42 23.51
CA PHE A 122 13.69 -4.03 23.65
C PHE A 122 12.57 -3.03 23.98
N GLY A 123 11.34 -3.50 24.19
CA GLY A 123 10.20 -2.63 24.55
C GLY A 123 9.70 -1.74 23.42
N GLU A 124 9.96 -2.13 22.15
CA GLU A 124 9.57 -1.39 20.94
C GLU A 124 8.27 -1.94 20.31
N TRP A 125 7.47 -2.67 21.10
CA TRP A 125 6.29 -3.38 20.65
C TRP A 125 5.26 -2.51 19.93
N GLU A 126 5.00 -1.31 20.44
CA GLU A 126 4.03 -0.38 19.82
C GLU A 126 4.49 0.05 18.42
N MET A 127 5.78 0.33 18.22
CA MET A 127 6.34 0.69 16.93
C MET A 127 6.26 -0.47 15.92
N TYR A 128 6.54 -1.69 16.40
CA TYR A 128 6.39 -2.90 15.60
C TYR A 128 4.95 -3.11 15.15
N GLN A 129 4.00 -3.05 16.08
CA GLN A 129 2.57 -3.22 15.78
C GLN A 129 2.06 -2.18 14.79
N LEU A 130 2.38 -0.90 15.02
CA LEU A 130 1.96 0.19 14.13
C LEU A 130 2.54 0.01 12.72
N SER A 131 3.83 -0.31 12.62
CA SER A 131 4.47 -0.57 11.32
C SER A 131 3.85 -1.77 10.61
N THR A 132 3.58 -2.86 11.32
CA THR A 132 2.97 -4.09 10.77
C THR A 132 1.54 -3.84 10.30
N HIS A 133 0.77 -3.07 11.07
CA HIS A 133 -0.57 -2.65 10.67
C HIS A 133 -0.54 -1.84 9.36
N LEU A 134 0.34 -0.85 9.26
CA LEU A 134 0.50 -0.06 8.04
C LEU A 134 1.05 -0.87 6.85
N ASN A 135 1.88 -1.88 7.09
CA ASN A 135 2.33 -2.79 6.04
C ASN A 135 1.15 -3.60 5.48
N THR A 136 0.24 -4.05 6.35
CA THR A 136 -0.98 -4.76 5.94
C THR A 136 -1.90 -3.84 5.12
N GLN A 137 -2.13 -2.62 5.57
CA GLN A 137 -2.91 -1.63 4.81
C GLN A 137 -2.27 -1.29 3.47
N CYS A 138 -0.95 -1.14 3.42
CA CYS A 138 -0.22 -0.92 2.17
C CYS A 138 -0.40 -2.09 1.19
N LYS A 139 -0.34 -3.33 1.67
CA LYS A 139 -0.62 -4.53 0.88
C LYS A 139 -2.04 -4.51 0.31
N GLU A 140 -3.04 -4.18 1.13
CA GLU A 140 -4.43 -4.06 0.70
C GLU A 140 -4.62 -2.98 -0.36
N ALA A 141 -3.98 -1.83 -0.16
CA ALA A 141 -3.98 -0.74 -1.15
C ALA A 141 -3.33 -1.15 -2.49
N ILE A 142 -2.24 -1.95 -2.45
CA ILE A 142 -1.63 -2.51 -3.66
C ILE A 142 -2.60 -3.48 -4.34
N ASP A 143 -3.25 -4.38 -3.58
CA ASP A 143 -4.23 -5.33 -4.11
C ASP A 143 -5.40 -4.60 -4.78
N ASP A 144 -5.88 -3.51 -4.19
CA ASP A 144 -6.96 -2.68 -4.73
C ASP A 144 -6.51 -1.89 -5.97
N ALA A 145 -5.31 -1.34 -5.95
CA ALA A 145 -4.73 -0.68 -7.11
C ALA A 145 -4.58 -1.65 -8.30
N VAL A 146 -4.15 -2.89 -8.05
CA VAL A 146 -4.10 -3.94 -9.08
C VAL A 146 -5.49 -4.23 -9.65
N ARG A 147 -6.51 -4.36 -8.81
CA ARG A 147 -7.89 -4.61 -9.28
C ARG A 147 -8.41 -3.52 -10.21
N ARG A 148 -8.04 -2.27 -9.96
CA ARG A 148 -8.54 -1.10 -10.71
C ARG A 148 -7.74 -0.82 -11.98
N TYR A 149 -6.41 -0.95 -11.90
CA TYR A 149 -5.47 -0.44 -12.90
C TYR A 149 -4.73 -1.54 -13.67
N PHE A 150 -5.00 -2.83 -13.40
CA PHE A 150 -4.40 -3.92 -14.16
C PHE A 150 -5.36 -4.42 -15.24
N SER A 151 -5.02 -4.19 -16.49
CA SER A 151 -5.79 -4.62 -17.65
C SER A 151 -4.86 -5.08 -18.76
N PHE A 152 -5.30 -6.04 -19.58
CA PHE A 152 -4.54 -6.55 -20.74
C PHE A 152 -3.09 -6.91 -20.43
N ASN A 153 -2.80 -7.50 -19.24
CA ASN A 153 -1.47 -7.83 -18.76
C ASN A 153 -0.51 -6.62 -18.56
N THR A 154 -1.05 -5.42 -18.48
CA THR A 154 -0.31 -4.20 -18.16
C THR A 154 -0.84 -3.58 -16.89
N LEU A 155 0.04 -3.01 -16.08
CA LEU A 155 -0.29 -2.22 -14.91
C LEU A 155 -0.06 -0.75 -15.27
N ASP A 156 -1.08 0.08 -15.02
CA ASP A 156 -0.91 1.52 -15.11
C ASP A 156 0.08 1.97 -14.01
N PRO A 157 1.15 2.73 -14.34
CA PRO A 157 2.09 3.25 -13.36
C PRO A 157 1.43 4.07 -12.25
N GLU A 158 0.33 4.77 -12.53
CA GLU A 158 -0.44 5.56 -11.56
C GLU A 158 -0.90 4.71 -10.36
N ALA A 159 -1.17 3.43 -10.56
CA ALA A 159 -1.55 2.51 -9.49
C ALA A 159 -0.56 2.50 -8.32
N LEU A 160 0.75 2.45 -8.62
CA LEU A 160 1.79 2.48 -7.59
C LEU A 160 2.06 3.88 -7.06
N HIS A 161 1.86 4.91 -7.88
CA HIS A 161 2.02 6.29 -7.45
C HIS A 161 1.05 6.65 -6.33
N LEU A 162 -0.23 6.32 -6.47
CA LEU A 162 -1.25 6.51 -5.44
C LEU A 162 -0.90 5.80 -4.13
N VAL A 163 -0.46 4.54 -4.19
CA VAL A 163 -0.06 3.78 -3.00
C VAL A 163 1.19 4.37 -2.36
N ALA A 164 2.15 4.80 -3.17
CA ALA A 164 3.39 5.40 -2.67
C ALA A 164 3.17 6.77 -2.01
N GLU A 165 2.19 7.54 -2.47
CA GLU A 165 1.78 8.78 -1.80
C GLU A 165 1.14 8.53 -0.44
N GLN A 166 0.39 7.45 -0.30
CA GLN A 166 -0.29 7.11 0.95
C GLN A 166 0.64 6.47 2.00
N PHE A 167 1.53 5.58 1.59
CA PHE A 167 2.32 4.75 2.50
C PHE A 167 3.83 4.98 2.43
N GLY A 168 4.28 5.76 1.46
CA GLY A 168 5.69 6.00 1.19
C GLY A 168 6.37 4.89 0.39
N VAL A 169 7.28 5.29 -0.49
CA VAL A 169 8.07 4.37 -1.33
C VAL A 169 8.81 3.29 -0.52
N PRO A 170 9.41 3.59 0.67
CA PRO A 170 10.08 2.56 1.46
C PRO A 170 9.15 1.41 1.87
N ARG A 171 7.90 1.71 2.24
CA ARG A 171 6.91 0.71 2.65
C ARG A 171 6.42 -0.12 1.47
N VAL A 172 6.13 0.52 0.34
CA VAL A 172 5.78 -0.19 -0.92
C VAL A 172 6.91 -1.15 -1.32
N ARG A 173 8.16 -0.70 -1.25
CA ARG A 173 9.32 -1.57 -1.50
C ARG A 173 9.40 -2.75 -0.56
N PHE A 174 9.17 -2.51 0.73
CA PHE A 174 9.18 -3.56 1.75
C PHE A 174 8.10 -4.61 1.48
N VAL A 175 6.86 -4.20 1.23
CA VAL A 175 5.73 -5.11 0.96
C VAL A 175 5.95 -5.93 -0.30
N LEU A 176 6.38 -5.30 -1.40
CA LEU A 176 6.66 -6.00 -2.65
C LEU A 176 7.87 -6.94 -2.55
N ALA A 177 8.92 -6.54 -1.84
CA ALA A 177 10.09 -7.39 -1.65
C ALA A 177 9.75 -8.63 -0.80
N ASN A 178 8.96 -8.49 0.28
CA ASN A 178 8.42 -9.61 1.03
C ASN A 178 7.61 -10.57 0.16
N THR A 179 6.74 -10.02 -0.69
CA THR A 179 5.93 -10.81 -1.64
C THR A 179 6.83 -11.63 -2.57
N VAL A 180 7.85 -11.00 -3.15
CA VAL A 180 8.80 -11.70 -4.04
C VAL A 180 9.62 -12.75 -3.28
N LEU A 181 10.02 -12.48 -2.03
CA LEU A 181 10.75 -13.42 -1.19
C LEU A 181 9.89 -14.64 -0.83
N ALA A 182 8.61 -14.44 -0.52
CA ALA A 182 7.66 -15.55 -0.27
C ALA A 182 7.48 -16.45 -1.52
N MET A 183 7.70 -15.91 -2.71
CA MET A 183 7.58 -16.63 -3.98
C MET A 183 8.93 -17.01 -4.63
N GLN A 184 10.01 -17.10 -3.84
CA GLN A 184 11.35 -17.42 -4.39
C GLN A 184 11.43 -18.72 -5.16
N GLY A 185 10.63 -19.73 -4.79
CA GLY A 185 10.54 -21.01 -5.49
C GLY A 185 9.78 -20.96 -6.82
N ASP A 186 9.02 -19.90 -7.09
CA ASP A 186 8.24 -19.78 -8.32
C ASP A 186 9.12 -19.27 -9.48
N ASN A 187 9.34 -20.15 -10.48
CA ASN A 187 10.17 -19.84 -11.64
C ASN A 187 9.56 -18.78 -12.58
N ARG A 188 8.30 -18.41 -12.40
CA ARG A 188 7.62 -17.36 -13.16
C ARG A 188 7.95 -15.94 -12.66
N ILE A 189 8.54 -15.81 -11.47
CA ILE A 189 9.10 -14.55 -10.97
C ILE A 189 10.48 -14.35 -11.58
N ALA A 190 10.71 -13.17 -12.16
CA ALA A 190 11.97 -12.80 -12.81
C ALA A 190 13.16 -12.88 -11.82
N ALA A 191 14.28 -13.43 -12.30
CA ALA A 191 15.48 -13.61 -11.47
C ALA A 191 16.04 -12.28 -10.93
N GLU A 192 15.93 -11.21 -11.72
CA GLU A 192 16.31 -9.84 -11.33
C GLU A 192 15.45 -9.31 -10.19
N HIS A 193 14.13 -9.58 -10.19
CA HIS A 193 13.22 -9.19 -9.11
C HIS A 193 13.55 -9.95 -7.82
N LYS A 194 13.88 -11.24 -7.92
CA LYS A 194 14.35 -12.03 -6.77
C LYS A 194 15.67 -11.50 -6.21
N ALA A 195 16.59 -11.10 -7.09
CA ALA A 195 17.87 -10.51 -6.68
C ALA A 195 17.66 -9.15 -5.98
N TRP A 196 16.77 -8.32 -6.53
CA TRP A 196 16.38 -7.07 -5.91
C TRP A 196 15.74 -7.29 -4.52
N ALA A 197 14.76 -8.18 -4.41
CA ALA A 197 14.08 -8.42 -3.14
C ALA A 197 15.05 -8.84 -2.02
N ARG A 198 16.09 -9.62 -2.35
CA ARG A 198 17.14 -9.97 -1.39
C ARG A 198 18.04 -8.79 -0.99
N SER A 199 18.04 -7.69 -1.73
CA SER A 199 18.81 -6.49 -1.39
C SER A 199 18.05 -5.54 -0.47
N VAL A 200 16.74 -5.69 -0.37
CA VAL A 200 15.90 -4.94 0.56
C VAL A 200 16.10 -5.53 1.96
N PRO A 201 16.42 -4.71 2.98
CA PRO A 201 16.57 -5.20 4.35
C PRO A 201 15.20 -5.64 4.89
N ILE A 202 14.99 -6.94 4.95
CA ILE A 202 13.82 -7.58 5.53
C ILE A 202 14.32 -8.55 6.58
N PHE A 203 13.85 -8.35 7.81
CA PHE A 203 14.10 -9.29 8.90
C PHE A 203 13.00 -10.34 8.89
N ALA A 204 13.39 -11.58 8.68
CA ALA A 204 12.48 -12.72 8.75
C ALA A 204 12.17 -13.00 10.22
N ASP A 205 10.90 -12.90 10.59
CA ASP A 205 10.40 -13.52 11.79
C ASP A 205 10.35 -15.03 11.55
N VAL A 206 11.11 -15.76 12.31
CA VAL A 206 11.06 -17.23 12.31
C VAL A 206 10.10 -17.61 13.42
N ASP A 207 8.97 -18.22 13.06
CA ASP A 207 8.06 -18.76 14.06
C ASP A 207 8.66 -20.00 14.75
N SER A 208 7.96 -20.49 15.80
CA SER A 208 8.37 -21.68 16.56
C SER A 208 8.45 -22.97 15.73
N GLU A 209 7.92 -22.97 14.50
CA GLU A 209 7.94 -24.07 13.56
C GLU A 209 9.06 -23.92 12.50
N GLY A 210 9.86 -22.87 12.59
CA GLY A 210 10.94 -22.58 11.64
C GLY A 210 10.44 -22.04 10.28
N CYS A 211 9.17 -21.68 10.18
CA CYS A 211 8.61 -21.09 8.98
C CYS A 211 8.94 -19.61 8.91
N ASN A 212 9.59 -19.21 7.84
CA ASN A 212 9.88 -17.80 7.58
C ASN A 212 8.59 -17.03 7.34
N ASN A 213 8.33 -16.07 8.22
CA ASN A 213 7.54 -14.89 7.96
C ASN A 213 6.04 -15.14 7.73
N ARG A 214 5.28 -15.26 8.82
CA ARG A 214 3.80 -15.14 8.80
C ARG A 214 3.31 -13.80 8.24
N ASN A 215 4.17 -12.80 8.20
CA ASN A 215 3.93 -11.47 7.64
C ASN A 215 4.29 -11.38 6.15
N ALA A 216 4.27 -12.51 5.42
CA ALA A 216 4.40 -12.48 3.97
C ALA A 216 3.20 -11.73 3.37
N TYR A 217 3.43 -10.49 3.03
CA TYR A 217 2.45 -9.66 2.34
C TYR A 217 2.32 -10.16 0.92
N VAL A 218 1.34 -11.00 0.68
CA VAL A 218 1.10 -11.56 -0.65
C VAL A 218 0.06 -10.71 -1.35
N VAL A 219 0.48 -9.95 -2.33
CA VAL A 219 -0.39 -9.42 -3.38
C VAL A 219 -0.91 -10.62 -4.16
N LYS A 220 -2.23 -10.78 -4.25
CA LYS A 220 -2.88 -12.01 -4.74
C LYS A 220 -2.23 -12.60 -6.00
N ASN A 221 -1.43 -13.64 -5.78
CA ASN A 221 -1.29 -14.89 -6.52
C ASN A 221 -0.94 -14.87 -8.01
N HIS A 222 -0.67 -13.75 -8.66
CA HIS A 222 -0.31 -13.78 -10.07
C HIS A 222 1.13 -13.32 -10.27
N PRO A 223 2.09 -14.23 -10.60
CA PRO A 223 3.51 -13.88 -10.80
C PRO A 223 3.74 -12.77 -11.83
N GLN A 224 2.88 -12.71 -12.85
CA GLN A 224 2.93 -11.67 -13.87
C GLN A 224 2.60 -10.29 -13.31
N VAL A 225 1.60 -10.21 -12.42
CA VAL A 225 1.23 -8.97 -11.71
C VAL A 225 2.38 -8.51 -10.82
N ILE A 226 2.99 -9.43 -10.06
CA ILE A 226 4.13 -9.12 -9.19
C ILE A 226 5.31 -8.60 -10.02
N ASN A 227 5.62 -9.25 -11.14
CA ASN A 227 6.67 -8.77 -12.04
C ASN A 227 6.35 -7.36 -12.58
N ALA A 228 5.09 -7.10 -12.96
CA ALA A 228 4.65 -5.78 -13.44
C ALA A 228 4.77 -4.71 -12.35
N LEU A 229 4.35 -5.02 -11.11
CA LEU A 229 4.46 -4.13 -9.95
C LEU A 229 5.92 -3.76 -9.63
N VAL A 230 6.82 -4.75 -9.59
CA VAL A 230 8.24 -4.50 -9.31
C VAL A 230 8.89 -3.70 -10.44
N LYS A 231 8.52 -3.99 -11.70
CA LYS A 231 8.99 -3.23 -12.85
C LYS A 231 8.53 -1.77 -12.79
N ALA A 232 7.24 -1.52 -12.52
CA ALA A 232 6.69 -0.19 -12.39
C ALA A 232 7.35 0.57 -11.22
N LEU A 233 7.55 -0.08 -10.07
CA LEU A 233 8.26 0.50 -8.93
C LEU A 233 9.69 0.96 -9.29
N HIS A 234 10.41 0.18 -10.08
CA HIS A 234 11.77 0.55 -10.49
C HIS A 234 11.81 1.66 -11.53
N GLN A 235 10.78 1.76 -12.38
CA GLN A 235 10.65 2.82 -13.38
C GLN A 235 10.31 4.16 -12.72
N GLU A 236 9.31 4.18 -11.84
CA GLU A 236 8.84 5.39 -11.16
C GLU A 236 9.79 5.85 -10.05
N TYR A 237 10.39 4.90 -9.32
CA TYR A 237 11.23 5.16 -8.16
C TYR A 237 12.58 4.43 -8.27
N PRO A 238 13.45 4.83 -9.18
CA PRO A 238 14.75 4.17 -9.36
C PRO A 238 15.56 4.25 -8.06
N LEU A 239 16.31 3.19 -7.76
CA LEU A 239 17.25 3.18 -6.65
C LEU A 239 18.34 4.22 -6.92
N SER A 240 18.52 5.17 -6.02
CA SER A 240 19.62 6.12 -6.16
C SER A 240 20.95 5.38 -6.17
N ASN A 241 21.89 5.81 -7.05
CA ASN A 241 23.22 5.21 -7.20
C ASN A 241 24.03 5.12 -5.87
N GLU A 242 23.66 5.90 -4.86
CA GLU A 242 24.29 5.86 -3.52
C GLU A 242 23.84 4.66 -2.69
N GLN A 243 22.57 4.22 -2.81
CA GLN A 243 22.10 3.03 -2.09
C GLN A 243 22.67 1.75 -2.71
N GLN A 244 22.86 1.70 -4.03
CA GLN A 244 23.55 0.59 -4.70
C GLN A 244 25.03 0.51 -4.28
N LYS A 245 25.73 1.65 -4.16
CA LYS A 245 27.14 1.69 -3.73
C LYS A 245 27.31 1.30 -2.26
N LYS A 246 26.38 1.64 -1.37
CA LYS A 246 26.41 1.21 0.05
C LYS A 246 26.20 -0.29 0.17
N SER A 247 25.22 -0.87 -0.52
CA SER A 247 24.97 -2.32 -0.51
C SER A 247 26.15 -3.14 -1.01
N VAL A 248 26.85 -2.70 -2.08
CA VAL A 248 28.05 -3.36 -2.60
C VAL A 248 29.24 -3.21 -1.63
N ARG A 249 29.43 -2.04 -1.01
CA ARG A 249 30.50 -1.80 -0.03
C ARG A 249 30.30 -2.60 1.26
N GLU A 250 29.08 -2.78 1.74
CA GLU A 250 28.79 -3.60 2.92
C GLU A 250 29.03 -5.09 2.64
N LYS A 251 28.63 -5.58 1.48
CA LYS A 251 28.91 -6.97 1.04
C LYS A 251 30.41 -7.25 0.91
N LEU A 252 31.19 -6.26 0.48
CA LEU A 252 32.66 -6.36 0.38
C LEU A 252 33.36 -6.27 1.76
N LYS A 253 32.77 -5.58 2.74
CA LYS A 253 33.33 -5.48 4.10
C LYS A 253 33.13 -6.75 4.93
N VAL A 254 32.15 -7.58 4.63
CA VAL A 254 31.87 -8.82 5.40
C VAL A 254 32.78 -9.99 5.00
N LYS A 255 33.33 -10.02 3.80
CA LYS A 255 34.16 -11.12 3.32
C LYS A 255 35.58 -11.22 3.98
N PRO A 256 36.31 -10.15 4.30
CA PRO A 256 37.69 -10.31 4.79
C PRO A 256 37.82 -10.84 6.24
N LYS A 257 36.79 -10.70 7.07
CA LYS A 257 36.88 -11.17 8.48
C LYS A 257 36.75 -12.69 8.62
N LYS A 258 36.01 -13.37 7.73
CA LYS A 258 35.89 -14.85 7.77
C LYS A 258 37.17 -15.56 7.28
N ILE A 259 37.82 -15.02 6.26
CA ILE A 259 39.07 -15.61 5.70
C ILE A 259 40.23 -15.48 6.69
N ARG A 260 40.38 -14.35 7.37
CA ARG A 260 41.43 -14.19 8.38
C ARG A 260 41.29 -15.11 9.60
N ARG A 261 40.06 -15.50 9.99
CA ARG A 261 39.84 -16.45 11.08
C ARG A 261 40.17 -17.90 10.68
N ILE A 262 39.97 -18.27 9.43
CA ILE A 262 40.29 -19.62 8.92
C ILE A 262 41.80 -19.77 8.77
N VAL A 263 42.49 -18.78 8.23
CA VAL A 263 43.98 -18.79 8.08
C VAL A 263 44.67 -18.81 9.43
N ARG A 264 44.20 -18.09 10.45
CA ARG A 264 44.78 -18.15 11.81
C ARG A 264 44.60 -19.52 12.47
N ARG A 265 43.47 -20.19 12.31
CA ARG A 265 43.24 -21.56 12.84
C ARG A 265 44.07 -22.64 12.15
N ILE A 266 44.46 -22.46 10.90
CA ILE A 266 45.33 -23.38 10.17
C ILE A 266 46.77 -23.19 10.64
N SER A 267 47.24 -21.95 10.81
CA SER A 267 48.60 -21.62 11.29
C SER A 267 48.87 -22.06 12.73
N GLU A 268 47.85 -22.04 13.60
CA GLU A 268 48.01 -22.50 15.00
C GLU A 268 48.05 -24.03 15.13
N LYS A 269 47.42 -24.78 14.17
CA LYS A 269 47.50 -26.26 14.16
C LYS A 269 48.79 -26.83 13.59
N ASP A 270 49.52 -26.07 12.77
CA ASP A 270 50.79 -26.49 12.20
C ASP A 270 52.00 -26.18 13.12
N GLN A 271 51.80 -25.45 14.24
CA GLN A 271 52.82 -25.21 15.26
C GLN A 271 52.76 -26.19 16.44
N GLU A 272 51.74 -27.06 16.52
CA GLU A 272 51.61 -28.11 17.54
C GLU A 272 51.93 -29.52 17.01
N ARG A 273 52.61 -29.63 15.89
CA ARG A 273 53.17 -30.88 15.33
C ARG A 273 54.69 -30.71 15.17
#